data_0078948eb297a05642ff137f7cdec932
#
_entry.id   0078948eb297a05642ff137f7cdec932
#
_cell.length_a   1.000
_cell.length_b   1.000
_cell.length_c   1.000
_cell.angle_alpha   90.00
_cell.angle_beta   90.00
_cell.angle_gamma   90.00
#
_symmetry.space_group_name_H-M   'P 1'
#
loop_
_entity.id
_entity.type
_entity.pdbx_description
1 polymer ?
#
loop_
_entity_poly.entity_id
_entity_poly.type
_entity_poly.pdbx_seq_one_letter_code
_entity_poly.pdbx_strand_id
1 'polypeptide(L)'
;MVGKRPKDLNSILFLIGVQELGQGQRNFSKEEKQDLMHIAICKVLSLSGFYELEGTDAEGWPHWKAKRQLPHFDLLEQEKLLKMHIIEYFEKEYGIYTDPQ
;
A
#
# COMPACT_ATOMS: atom_id res chain seq x y z
N MET A 1 -12.65 -20.50 -7.70
CA MET A 1 -12.30 -20.45 -7.59
C MET A 1 -11.95 -20.10 -7.17
N VAL A 2 -11.73 -20.44 -6.92
CA VAL A 2 -11.30 -20.30 -6.55
C VAL A 2 -10.84 -19.65 -6.35
N GLY A 3 -10.87 -19.61 -6.14
CA GLY A 3 -10.37 -19.16 -5.74
C GLY A 3 -9.53 -18.38 -5.78
N LYS A 4 -9.59 -17.74 -6.00
CA LYS A 4 -8.81 -16.97 -6.20
C LYS A 4 -8.72 -16.05 -5.33
N ARG A 5 -8.11 -16.06 -4.46
CA ARG A 5 -7.92 -15.22 -3.62
C ARG A 5 -7.14 -14.23 -4.15
N PRO A 6 -7.21 -13.13 -3.84
CA PRO A 6 -6.41 -12.11 -4.29
C PRO A 6 -5.22 -12.38 -3.91
N LYS A 7 -5.11 -13.08 -3.84
CA LYS A 7 -4.14 -13.53 -3.57
C LYS A 7 -3.24 -12.86 -3.52
N ASP A 8 -3.22 -12.05 -3.94
CA ASP A 8 -2.16 -11.60 -4.00
C ASP A 8 -2.15 -10.40 -3.30
N LEU A 9 -1.35 -10.27 -2.23
CA LEU A 9 -0.98 -9.06 -1.58
C LEU A 9 -0.47 -8.06 -2.59
N ASN A 10 0.28 -8.52 -3.56
CA ASN A 10 0.81 -7.63 -4.59
C ASN A 10 -0.29 -6.95 -5.39
N SER A 11 -1.33 -7.68 -5.72
CA SER A 11 -2.43 -7.08 -6.47
C SER A 11 -3.14 -6.02 -5.67
N ILE A 12 -3.31 -6.26 -4.38
CA ILE A 12 -3.96 -5.27 -3.53
C ILE A 12 -3.08 -4.05 -3.40
N LEU A 13 -1.79 -4.25 -3.21
CA LEU A 13 -0.87 -3.11 -3.10
C LEU A 13 -0.84 -2.30 -4.38
N PHE A 14 -0.88 -2.98 -5.53
CA PHE A 14 -0.91 -2.26 -6.79
C PHE A 14 -2.17 -1.38 -6.89
N LEU A 15 -3.30 -1.91 -6.49
CA LEU A 15 -4.54 -1.12 -6.53
C LEU A 15 -4.47 0.08 -5.59
N ILE A 16 -3.90 -0.10 -4.42
CA ILE A 16 -3.76 1.02 -3.50
C ILE A 16 -2.81 2.06 -4.10
N GLY A 17 -1.73 1.61 -4.73
CA GLY A 17 -0.80 2.54 -5.36
C GLY A 17 -1.45 3.35 -6.46
N VAL A 18 -2.27 2.72 -7.30
CA VAL A 18 -2.98 3.42 -8.35
C VAL A 18 -3.92 4.45 -7.75
N GLN A 19 -4.59 4.08 -6.67
CA GLN A 19 -5.50 4.99 -5.99
C GLN A 19 -4.74 6.18 -5.43
N GLU A 20 -3.59 5.94 -4.82
CA GLU A 20 -2.84 7.03 -4.21
C GLU A 20 -2.20 7.94 -5.25
N LEU A 21 -1.87 7.41 -6.42
CA LEU A 21 -1.32 8.24 -7.47
C LEU A 21 -2.39 9.18 -8.01
N GLY A 22 -3.63 8.72 -8.06
CA GLY A 22 -4.73 9.59 -8.44
C GLY A 22 -4.80 9.95 -9.91
N GLN A 23 -4.11 9.23 -10.77
CA GLN A 23 -4.13 9.53 -12.19
C GLN A 23 -5.03 8.60 -12.99
N GLY A 24 -5.81 7.78 -12.29
CA GLY A 24 -6.71 6.88 -12.95
C GLY A 24 -5.98 5.67 -13.49
N GLN A 25 -6.71 4.87 -14.22
CA GLN A 25 -6.11 3.69 -14.77
C GLN A 25 -5.46 4.01 -16.08
N ARG A 26 -4.28 3.50 -16.29
CA ARG A 26 -3.57 3.62 -17.52
C ARG A 26 -2.57 2.49 -17.58
N ASN A 27 -1.91 2.35 -18.71
CA ASN A 27 -0.91 1.29 -18.82
C ASN A 27 0.35 1.73 -18.10
N PHE A 28 0.76 0.95 -17.13
CA PHE A 28 1.97 1.23 -16.39
C PHE A 28 3.07 0.28 -16.84
N SER A 29 4.27 0.78 -16.91
CA SER A 29 5.40 -0.07 -17.22
C SER A 29 5.67 -0.97 -16.01
N LYS A 30 6.52 -1.96 -16.21
CA LYS A 30 6.86 -2.85 -15.13
C LYS A 30 7.49 -2.09 -13.97
N GLU A 31 8.34 -1.13 -14.28
CA GLU A 31 8.99 -0.35 -13.24
C GLU A 31 7.98 0.53 -12.52
N GLU A 32 7.04 1.10 -13.25
CA GLU A 32 6.02 1.91 -12.62
C GLU A 32 5.14 1.07 -11.71
N LYS A 33 4.86 -0.17 -12.10
CA LYS A 33 4.06 -1.03 -11.25
C LYS A 33 4.76 -1.32 -9.94
N GLN A 34 6.07 -1.50 -9.99
CA GLN A 34 6.83 -1.70 -8.76
C GLN A 34 6.82 -0.45 -7.90
N ASP A 35 6.94 0.71 -8.53
CA ASP A 35 6.88 1.97 -7.79
C ASP A 35 5.52 2.15 -7.13
N LEU A 36 4.46 1.77 -7.83
CA LEU A 36 3.12 1.89 -7.25
C LEU A 36 2.95 1.00 -6.04
N MET A 37 3.49 -0.22 -6.10
CA MET A 37 3.42 -1.10 -4.95
C MET A 37 4.22 -0.54 -3.78
N HIS A 38 5.36 0.07 -4.06
CA HIS A 38 6.16 0.69 -3.01
C HIS A 38 5.41 1.87 -2.38
N ILE A 39 4.76 2.68 -3.21
CA ILE A 39 3.96 3.78 -2.72
C ILE A 39 2.87 3.27 -1.79
N ALA A 40 2.24 2.15 -2.16
CA ALA A 40 1.19 1.58 -1.34
C ALA A 40 1.73 1.14 0.02
N ILE A 41 2.89 0.49 0.01
CA ILE A 41 3.50 0.06 1.26
C ILE A 41 3.78 1.26 2.15
N CYS A 42 4.35 2.31 1.58
CA CYS A 42 4.65 3.50 2.36
C CYS A 42 3.38 4.14 2.91
N LYS A 43 2.34 4.19 2.09
CA LYS A 43 1.10 4.81 2.52
C LYS A 43 0.47 4.04 3.69
N VAL A 44 0.35 2.73 3.55
CA VAL A 44 -0.32 1.98 4.61
C VAL A 44 0.52 1.97 5.88
N LEU A 45 1.83 1.92 5.77
CA LEU A 45 2.67 1.94 6.95
C LEU A 45 2.77 3.32 7.57
N SER A 46 2.45 4.37 6.82
CA SER A 46 2.43 5.71 7.39
C SER A 46 1.34 5.86 8.44
N LEU A 47 0.34 4.99 8.40
CA LEU A 47 -0.71 5.03 9.41
C LEU A 47 -0.15 4.75 10.80
N SER A 48 0.97 4.04 10.88
CA SER A 48 1.63 3.79 12.16
C SER A 48 2.91 4.59 12.31
N GLY A 49 3.12 5.57 11.47
CA GLY A 49 4.25 6.46 11.62
C GLY A 49 5.57 5.95 11.11
N PHE A 50 5.58 4.89 10.30
CA PHE A 50 6.84 4.38 9.77
C PHE A 50 7.34 5.22 8.59
N TYR A 51 6.44 5.86 7.88
CA TYR A 51 6.80 6.69 6.72
C TYR A 51 6.05 8.01 6.78
N GLU A 52 6.60 9.00 6.15
CA GLU A 52 6.00 10.32 6.10
C GLU A 52 6.07 10.81 4.66
N LEU A 53 5.01 11.40 4.17
CA LEU A 53 4.97 11.91 2.80
C LEU A 53 5.81 13.17 2.73
N GLU A 54 6.78 13.18 1.80
CA GLU A 54 7.60 14.37 1.63
C GLU A 54 6.95 15.36 0.67
N GLY A 55 6.15 14.87 -0.23
CA GLY A 55 5.53 15.72 -1.24
C GLY A 55 5.40 14.94 -2.51
N THR A 56 5.02 15.61 -3.59
CA THR A 56 4.90 14.96 -4.90
C THR A 56 5.82 15.65 -5.87
N ASP A 57 6.28 14.90 -6.87
CA ASP A 57 7.17 15.48 -7.86
C ASP A 57 6.36 16.14 -8.98
N ALA A 58 7.04 16.60 -10.01
CA ALA A 58 6.40 17.35 -11.07
C ALA A 58 5.40 16.51 -11.84
N GLU A 59 5.54 15.20 -11.81
CA GLU A 59 4.63 14.31 -12.50
C GLU A 59 3.52 13.80 -11.61
N GLY A 60 3.46 14.26 -10.38
CA GLY A 60 2.41 13.87 -9.48
C GLY A 60 2.68 12.62 -8.67
N TRP A 61 3.89 12.09 -8.72
CA TRP A 61 4.20 10.88 -7.96
C TRP A 61 4.60 11.24 -6.54
N PRO A 62 4.02 10.55 -5.56
CA PRO A 62 4.35 10.86 -4.16
C PRO A 62 5.71 10.30 -3.78
N HIS A 63 6.39 11.02 -2.94
CA HIS A 63 7.68 10.61 -2.43
C HIS A 63 7.59 10.46 -0.92
N TRP A 64 8.08 9.35 -0.43
CA TRP A 64 7.94 8.99 0.97
C TRP A 64 9.30 8.90 1.63
N LYS A 65 9.34 9.26 2.90
CA LYS A 65 10.57 9.23 3.66
C LYS A 65 10.36 8.32 4.85
N ALA A 66 11.32 7.46 5.12
CA ALA A 66 11.25 6.58 6.26
C ALA A 66 11.47 7.37 7.54
N LYS A 67 10.57 7.17 8.51
CA LYS A 67 10.69 7.87 9.78
C LYS A 67 11.16 6.94 10.87
N ARG A 68 10.75 5.71 10.84
CA ARG A 68 11.13 4.73 11.83
C ARG A 68 11.61 3.49 11.13
N GLN A 69 12.55 2.82 11.75
CA GLN A 69 13.04 1.60 11.18
C GLN A 69 12.09 0.49 11.52
N LEU A 70 11.74 -0.31 10.53
CA LEU A 70 10.87 -1.45 10.78
C LEU A 70 11.63 -2.51 11.54
N PRO A 71 10.98 -3.22 12.45
CA PRO A 71 11.64 -4.32 13.11
C PRO A 71 12.03 -5.39 12.12
N HIS A 72 12.96 -6.24 12.56
CA HIS A 72 13.37 -7.33 11.71
C HIS A 72 12.32 -8.40 11.79
N PHE A 73 11.49 -8.51 10.79
CA PHE A 73 10.46 -9.52 10.70
C PHE A 73 10.83 -10.55 9.65
N ASP A 74 10.40 -11.79 9.81
CA ASP A 74 10.53 -12.73 8.72
C ASP A 74 9.41 -12.42 7.71
N LEU A 75 9.40 -13.15 6.61
CA LEU A 75 8.45 -12.84 5.54
C LEU A 75 7.01 -12.97 5.96
N LEU A 76 6.71 -13.97 6.78
CA LEU A 76 5.35 -14.17 7.21
C LEU A 76 4.88 -13.02 8.10
N GLU A 77 5.74 -12.57 8.98
CA GLU A 77 5.40 -11.46 9.87
C GLU A 77 5.26 -10.16 9.10
N GLN A 78 6.10 -9.95 8.09
CA GLN A 78 5.96 -8.77 7.25
C GLN A 78 4.63 -8.78 6.52
N GLU A 79 4.23 -9.94 6.04
CA GLU A 79 2.96 -10.06 5.36
C GLU A 79 1.81 -9.75 6.29
N LYS A 80 1.86 -10.24 7.50
CA LYS A 80 0.81 -9.96 8.47
C LYS A 80 0.74 -8.48 8.78
N LEU A 81 1.89 -7.84 8.94
CA LEU A 81 1.93 -6.43 9.24
C LEU A 81 1.30 -5.63 8.12
N LEU A 82 1.64 -5.96 6.88
CA LEU A 82 1.07 -5.25 5.74
C LEU A 82 -0.43 -5.49 5.64
N LYS A 83 -0.87 -6.71 5.87
CA LYS A 83 -2.30 -7.00 5.77
C LYS A 83 -3.11 -6.23 6.81
N MET A 84 -2.59 -6.14 8.01
CA MET A 84 -3.28 -5.38 9.05
C MET A 84 -3.37 -3.91 8.69
N HIS A 85 -2.30 -3.37 8.13
CA HIS A 85 -2.31 -1.97 7.75
C HIS A 85 -3.18 -1.72 6.53
N ILE A 86 -3.28 -2.68 5.63
CA ILE A 86 -4.17 -2.55 4.48
C ILE A 86 -5.62 -2.50 4.95
N ILE A 87 -5.97 -3.35 5.90
CA ILE A 87 -7.32 -3.33 6.44
C ILE A 87 -7.60 -1.97 7.08
N GLU A 88 -6.66 -1.48 7.85
CA GLU A 88 -6.81 -0.18 8.49
C GLU A 88 -6.94 0.92 7.45
N TYR A 89 -6.17 0.83 6.38
CA TYR A 89 -6.23 1.81 5.30
C TYR A 89 -7.64 1.88 4.71
N PHE A 90 -8.23 0.72 4.41
CA PHE A 90 -9.56 0.73 3.83
C PHE A 90 -10.60 1.21 4.81
N GLU A 91 -10.43 0.91 6.09
CA GLU A 91 -11.36 1.41 7.08
C GLU A 91 -11.32 2.92 7.18
N LYS A 92 -10.14 3.48 7.17
CA LYS A 92 -10.00 4.93 7.31
C LYS A 92 -10.36 5.69 6.06
N GLU A 93 -9.96 5.16 4.91
CA GLU A 93 -10.16 5.90 3.67
C GLU A 93 -11.58 5.75 3.12
N TYR A 94 -12.20 4.62 3.36
CA TYR A 94 -13.49 4.35 2.76
C TYR A 94 -14.58 4.05 3.76
N GLY A 95 -14.27 4.00 5.03
CA GLY A 95 -15.27 3.67 6.00
C GLY A 95 -15.77 2.23 5.91
N ILE A 96 -14.96 1.36 5.32
CA ILE A 96 -15.35 -0.02 5.17
C ILE A 96 -14.80 -0.81 6.33
N TYR A 97 -15.67 -1.48 7.04
CA TYR A 97 -15.23 -2.28 8.17
C TYR A 97 -15.30 -3.74 7.82
N THR A 98 -14.20 -4.42 8.02
CA THR A 98 -14.12 -5.80 7.66
C THR A 98 -14.28 -6.68 8.86
N ASP A 99 -14.74 -6.14 9.95
CA ASP A 99 -14.91 -6.90 11.14
C ASP A 99 -15.92 -7.92 10.92
N PRO A 100 -15.63 -9.11 11.14
CA PRO A 100 -16.52 -10.16 10.84
C PRO A 100 -17.64 -10.18 11.76
N GLN A 101 -17.86 -9.74 12.61
CA GLN A 101 -18.93 -9.86 13.39
C GLN A 101 -19.25 -11.12 13.71
#